data_8a5755ec5f4297479a961773c352a7e2
#
_entry.id   8a5755ec5f4297479a961773c352a7e2
#
_cell.length_a   1.000
_cell.length_b   1.000
_cell.length_c   1.000
_cell.angle_alpha   90.00
_cell.angle_beta   90.00
_cell.angle_gamma   90.00
#
_symmetry.space_group_name_H-M   'P 1'
#
loop_
_entity.id
_entity.type
_entity.pdbx_description
1 polymer ?
#
loop_
_entity_poly.entity_id
_entity_poly.type
_entity_poly.pdbx_seq_one_letter_code
_entity_poly.pdbx_strand_id
1 'polypeptide(L)'
;MWALTIGNLIGSDDLMVRGGSILFIVALTAPSLAAAETMSFGDAAALLAKSCAAEITGNCRGVSFDSNRLKECLSRNQDALSPQCKVDYLRSLDAIAKRVAARSAVANACAREIVKLCAGSTNESSKSIPCLTTANGVSRNCTQAMDDAGYR
;
A
#
# COMPACT_ATOMS: atom_id res chain seq x y z
N MET A 1 -34.99 -16.78 -15.10
CA MET A 1 -36.13 -16.79 -14.12
C MET A 1 -35.75 -17.70 -12.98
N TRP A 2 -35.04 -17.21 -11.98
CA TRP A 2 -34.93 -17.88 -10.67
C TRP A 2 -34.96 -16.76 -9.62
N ALA A 3 -36.09 -16.66 -8.92
CA ALA A 3 -36.27 -15.79 -7.79
C ALA A 3 -35.90 -16.57 -6.52
N LEU A 4 -34.95 -16.12 -5.76
CA LEU A 4 -34.66 -16.62 -4.42
C LEU A 4 -35.29 -15.66 -3.39
N THR A 5 -36.38 -16.16 -2.82
CA THR A 5 -37.12 -15.57 -1.71
C THR A 5 -36.32 -15.73 -0.43
N ILE A 6 -35.85 -14.64 0.16
CA ILE A 6 -35.23 -14.64 1.49
C ILE A 6 -36.37 -14.45 2.49
N GLY A 7 -36.67 -15.52 3.22
CA GLY A 7 -37.65 -15.55 4.28
C GLY A 7 -37.24 -14.70 5.48
N ASN A 8 -38.20 -13.86 5.86
CA ASN A 8 -38.20 -13.04 7.05
C ASN A 8 -38.51 -13.91 8.28
N LEU A 9 -37.54 -14.07 9.18
CA LEU A 9 -37.77 -14.65 10.52
C LEU A 9 -37.36 -13.61 11.57
N ILE A 10 -38.31 -12.73 11.86
CA ILE A 10 -38.28 -11.89 13.05
C ILE A 10 -39.06 -12.65 14.13
N GLY A 11 -38.34 -13.31 15.01
CA GLY A 11 -38.87 -13.85 16.26
C GLY A 11 -39.00 -12.72 17.28
N SER A 12 -40.23 -12.36 17.63
CA SER A 12 -40.50 -11.50 18.77
C SER A 12 -40.38 -12.34 20.05
N ASP A 13 -39.36 -12.09 20.85
CA ASP A 13 -39.37 -12.50 22.25
C ASP A 13 -39.31 -11.24 23.12
N ASP A 14 -40.47 -10.94 23.68
CA ASP A 14 -40.69 -10.03 24.80
C ASP A 14 -39.85 -10.51 26.00
N LEU A 15 -38.77 -9.82 26.32
CA LEU A 15 -38.12 -9.92 27.60
C LEU A 15 -38.15 -8.56 28.30
N MET A 16 -39.16 -8.38 29.15
CA MET A 16 -39.19 -7.36 30.19
C MET A 16 -37.96 -7.48 31.05
N VAL A 17 -37.00 -6.59 30.90
CA VAL A 17 -35.91 -6.40 31.88
C VAL A 17 -35.94 -4.97 32.43
N ARG A 18 -36.31 -4.98 33.71
CA ARG A 18 -36.27 -3.89 34.68
C ARG A 18 -34.97 -3.05 34.56
N GLY A 19 -35.18 -1.74 34.55
CA GLY A 19 -34.36 -0.64 35.02
C GLY A 19 -32.90 -0.90 35.33
N GLY A 20 -32.04 -0.62 34.36
CA GLY A 20 -30.61 -0.42 34.53
C GLY A 20 -30.10 0.39 33.35
N SER A 21 -29.78 1.69 33.57
CA SER A 21 -29.14 2.53 32.55
C SER A 21 -27.78 1.93 32.19
N ILE A 22 -27.75 1.14 31.14
CA ILE A 22 -26.49 0.70 30.53
C ILE A 22 -26.05 1.84 29.58
N LEU A 23 -25.13 2.65 30.07
CA LEU A 23 -24.37 3.60 29.23
C LEU A 23 -23.56 2.76 28.21
N PHE A 24 -24.10 2.61 27.01
CA PHE A 24 -23.33 2.10 25.88
C PHE A 24 -22.28 3.15 25.50
N ILE A 25 -21.06 2.98 26.00
CA ILE A 25 -19.90 3.70 25.49
C ILE A 25 -19.59 3.09 24.12
N VAL A 26 -20.13 3.70 23.08
CA VAL A 26 -19.72 3.42 21.70
C VAL A 26 -18.29 3.97 21.58
N ALA A 27 -17.32 3.12 21.76
CA ALA A 27 -15.93 3.44 21.43
C ALA A 27 -15.88 3.65 19.92
N LEU A 28 -15.87 4.91 19.49
CA LEU A 28 -15.52 5.28 18.11
C LEU A 28 -14.05 4.90 17.90
N THR A 29 -13.81 3.69 17.42
CA THR A 29 -12.52 3.32 16.85
C THR A 29 -12.37 4.09 15.55
N ALA A 30 -11.68 5.24 15.61
CA ALA A 30 -11.25 5.93 14.40
C ALA A 30 -10.40 4.94 13.57
N PRO A 31 -10.70 4.76 12.26
CA PRO A 31 -9.82 3.97 11.42
C PRO A 31 -8.45 4.64 11.43
N SER A 32 -7.45 3.98 11.98
CA SER A 32 -6.06 4.36 11.78
C SER A 32 -5.85 4.32 10.27
N LEU A 33 -5.52 5.45 9.65
CA LEU A 33 -4.97 5.48 8.31
C LEU A 33 -3.63 4.75 8.40
N ALA A 34 -3.66 3.43 8.23
CA ALA A 34 -2.44 2.65 8.13
C ALA A 34 -1.68 3.20 6.92
N ALA A 35 -0.47 3.71 7.16
CA ALA A 35 0.43 4.09 6.08
C ALA A 35 0.54 2.90 5.12
N ALA A 36 0.41 3.16 3.82
CA ALA A 36 0.52 2.10 2.83
C ALA A 36 1.93 1.51 2.92
N GLU A 37 2.04 0.22 3.18
CA GLU A 37 3.34 -0.44 3.17
C GLU A 37 3.86 -0.44 1.74
N THR A 38 4.82 0.45 1.47
CA THR A 38 5.45 0.61 0.16
C THR A 38 6.90 0.18 0.21
N MET A 39 7.43 -0.28 -0.92
CA MET A 39 8.80 -0.78 -1.00
C MET A 39 9.50 -0.24 -2.24
N SER A 40 10.80 0.07 -2.12
CA SER A 40 11.61 0.39 -3.29
C SER A 40 11.96 -0.86 -4.08
N PHE A 41 12.32 -0.70 -5.35
CA PHE A 41 12.84 -1.83 -6.15
C PHE A 41 14.11 -2.42 -5.53
N GLY A 42 14.98 -1.59 -4.93
CA GLY A 42 16.18 -2.04 -4.25
C GLY A 42 15.87 -2.88 -3.01
N ASP A 43 14.93 -2.43 -2.17
CA ASP A 43 14.52 -3.17 -0.97
C ASP A 43 13.83 -4.49 -1.34
N ALA A 44 12.98 -4.48 -2.38
CA ALA A 44 12.35 -5.69 -2.90
C ALA A 44 13.38 -6.68 -3.44
N ALA A 45 14.37 -6.21 -4.19
CA ALA A 45 15.46 -7.06 -4.69
C ALA A 45 16.28 -7.66 -3.54
N ALA A 46 16.61 -6.86 -2.50
CA ALA A 46 17.32 -7.34 -1.32
C ALA A 46 16.51 -8.38 -0.53
N LEU A 47 15.20 -8.17 -0.37
CA LEU A 47 14.31 -9.13 0.26
C LEU A 47 14.27 -10.44 -0.51
N LEU A 48 14.06 -10.39 -1.83
CA LEU A 48 13.99 -11.57 -2.68
C LEU A 48 15.34 -12.28 -2.80
N ALA A 49 16.45 -11.56 -2.82
CA ALA A 49 17.78 -12.16 -2.78
C ALA A 49 18.01 -12.99 -1.51
N LYS A 50 17.37 -12.61 -0.40
CA LYS A 50 17.44 -13.34 0.87
C LYS A 50 16.48 -14.51 0.94
N SER A 51 15.20 -14.30 0.62
CA SER A 51 14.14 -15.28 0.82
C SER A 51 13.96 -16.25 -0.36
N CYS A 52 14.42 -15.87 -1.56
CA CYS A 52 14.32 -16.66 -2.80
C CYS A 52 15.68 -17.09 -3.36
N ALA A 53 16.75 -17.06 -2.55
CA ALA A 53 18.10 -17.33 -3.04
C ALA A 53 18.25 -18.69 -3.75
N ALA A 54 17.67 -19.73 -3.19
CA ALA A 54 17.71 -21.09 -3.74
C ALA A 54 16.97 -21.17 -5.08
N GLU A 55 15.78 -20.60 -5.16
CA GLU A 55 14.95 -20.62 -6.36
C GLU A 55 15.56 -19.76 -7.48
N ILE A 56 16.11 -18.60 -7.14
CA ILE A 56 16.81 -17.74 -8.12
C ILE A 56 18.02 -18.47 -8.67
N THR A 57 18.83 -19.09 -7.80
CA THR A 57 20.01 -19.83 -8.20
C THR A 57 19.67 -21.08 -9.01
N GLY A 58 18.58 -21.77 -8.66
CA GLY A 58 18.15 -22.99 -9.33
C GLY A 58 17.45 -22.72 -10.67
N ASN A 59 16.46 -21.83 -10.66
CA ASN A 59 15.51 -21.66 -11.76
C ASN A 59 15.71 -20.39 -12.58
N CYS A 60 16.42 -19.37 -12.03
CA CYS A 60 16.60 -18.05 -12.66
C CYS A 60 18.06 -17.70 -12.91
N ARG A 61 18.90 -18.67 -13.22
CA ARG A 61 20.32 -18.46 -13.46
C ARG A 61 20.57 -17.43 -14.56
N GLY A 62 21.49 -16.49 -14.30
CA GLY A 62 21.87 -15.45 -15.26
C GLY A 62 20.82 -14.34 -15.45
N VAL A 63 19.76 -14.36 -14.67
CA VAL A 63 18.79 -13.27 -14.64
C VAL A 63 19.33 -12.18 -13.72
N SER A 64 19.50 -10.97 -14.25
CA SER A 64 19.86 -9.82 -13.42
C SER A 64 18.71 -9.46 -12.50
N PHE A 65 19.05 -8.91 -11.33
CA PHE A 65 18.06 -8.41 -10.35
C PHE A 65 17.34 -7.13 -10.84
N ASP A 66 17.46 -6.78 -12.13
CA ASP A 66 16.59 -5.78 -12.69
C ASP A 66 15.13 -6.29 -12.65
N SER A 67 14.23 -5.41 -12.28
CA SER A 67 12.90 -5.73 -11.80
C SER A 67 12.04 -6.59 -12.74
N ASN A 68 12.20 -6.48 -14.06
CA ASN A 68 11.29 -7.14 -15.00
C ASN A 68 11.68 -8.59 -15.27
N ARG A 69 12.96 -8.89 -15.49
CA ARG A 69 13.43 -10.25 -15.82
C ARG A 69 13.30 -11.19 -14.63
N LEU A 70 13.66 -10.72 -13.42
CA LEU A 70 13.50 -11.51 -12.21
C LEU A 70 12.02 -11.77 -11.92
N LYS A 71 11.18 -10.74 -12.00
CA LYS A 71 9.72 -10.87 -11.86
C LYS A 71 9.17 -11.92 -12.82
N GLU A 72 9.52 -11.85 -14.09
CA GLU A 72 9.05 -12.78 -15.11
C GLU A 72 9.54 -14.21 -14.85
N CYS A 73 10.80 -14.38 -14.44
CA CYS A 73 11.34 -15.68 -14.10
C CYS A 73 10.63 -16.30 -12.90
N LEU A 74 10.48 -15.57 -11.79
CA LEU A 74 9.79 -16.07 -10.61
C LEU A 74 8.31 -16.32 -10.88
N SER A 75 7.66 -15.49 -11.70
CA SER A 75 6.26 -15.70 -12.11
C SER A 75 6.08 -17.00 -12.89
N ARG A 76 6.99 -17.33 -13.82
CA ARG A 76 6.93 -18.57 -14.57
C ARG A 76 7.21 -19.83 -13.73
N ASN A 77 7.92 -19.67 -12.63
CA ASN A 77 8.31 -20.77 -11.74
C ASN A 77 7.55 -20.78 -10.42
N GLN A 78 6.36 -20.17 -10.35
CA GLN A 78 5.60 -20.00 -9.09
C GLN A 78 5.36 -21.30 -8.33
N ASP A 79 5.15 -22.40 -9.04
CA ASP A 79 4.88 -23.70 -8.42
C ASP A 79 6.11 -24.30 -7.73
N ALA A 80 7.31 -23.90 -8.18
CA ALA A 80 8.59 -24.33 -7.64
C ALA A 80 9.12 -23.43 -6.50
N LEU A 81 8.42 -22.33 -6.17
CA LEU A 81 8.83 -21.44 -5.09
C LEU A 81 8.50 -22.06 -3.73
N SER A 82 9.44 -21.94 -2.79
CA SER A 82 9.17 -22.24 -1.38
C SER A 82 8.05 -21.34 -0.82
N PRO A 83 7.34 -21.77 0.24
CA PRO A 83 6.26 -20.97 0.82
C PRO A 83 6.73 -19.56 1.23
N GLN A 84 7.92 -19.43 1.80
CA GLN A 84 8.46 -18.13 2.21
C GLN A 84 8.79 -17.24 1.01
N CYS A 85 9.47 -17.78 -0.01
CA CYS A 85 9.76 -17.07 -1.24
C CYS A 85 8.48 -16.58 -1.92
N LYS A 86 7.44 -17.42 -1.98
CA LYS A 86 6.14 -17.07 -2.57
C LYS A 86 5.48 -15.90 -1.85
N VAL A 87 5.46 -15.92 -0.51
CA VAL A 87 4.89 -14.84 0.30
C VAL A 87 5.65 -13.52 0.07
N ASP A 88 6.98 -13.55 0.17
CA ASP A 88 7.80 -12.37 0.01
C ASP A 88 7.78 -11.82 -1.43
N TYR A 89 7.68 -12.70 -2.42
CA TYR A 89 7.49 -12.31 -3.82
C TYR A 89 6.18 -11.54 -4.03
N LEU A 90 5.06 -12.08 -3.56
CA LEU A 90 3.76 -11.42 -3.70
C LEU A 90 3.69 -10.09 -2.92
N ARG A 91 4.24 -10.08 -1.69
CA ARG A 91 4.36 -8.86 -0.88
C ARG A 91 5.19 -7.79 -1.58
N SER A 92 6.31 -8.16 -2.19
CA SER A 92 7.18 -7.23 -2.92
C SER A 92 6.46 -6.62 -4.13
N LEU A 93 5.71 -7.42 -4.88
CA LEU A 93 4.93 -6.93 -6.03
C LEU A 93 3.86 -5.94 -5.61
N ASP A 94 3.11 -6.25 -4.55
CA ASP A 94 2.05 -5.38 -4.02
C ASP A 94 2.64 -4.06 -3.49
N ALA A 95 3.71 -4.12 -2.69
CA ALA A 95 4.36 -2.95 -2.13
C ALA A 95 4.98 -2.02 -3.20
N ILE A 96 5.57 -2.60 -4.26
CA ILE A 96 6.06 -1.83 -5.41
C ILE A 96 4.90 -1.18 -6.15
N ALA A 97 3.80 -1.90 -6.41
CA ALA A 97 2.63 -1.37 -7.10
C ALA A 97 2.01 -0.20 -6.32
N LYS A 98 1.90 -0.32 -4.99
CA LYS A 98 1.44 0.76 -4.10
C LYS A 98 2.35 1.99 -4.18
N ARG A 99 3.67 1.80 -4.19
CA ARG A 99 4.63 2.91 -4.34
C ARG A 99 4.51 3.61 -5.69
N VAL A 100 4.33 2.87 -6.76
CA VAL A 100 4.11 3.46 -8.10
C VAL A 100 2.81 4.27 -8.13
N ALA A 101 1.73 3.73 -7.56
CA ALA A 101 0.46 4.44 -7.44
C ALA A 101 0.59 5.70 -6.57
N ALA A 102 1.30 5.62 -5.43
CA ALA A 102 1.55 6.76 -4.56
C ALA A 102 2.31 7.89 -5.27
N ARG A 103 3.31 7.57 -6.09
CA ARG A 103 4.02 8.56 -6.90
C ARG A 103 3.11 9.33 -7.84
N SER A 104 2.15 8.66 -8.44
CA SER A 104 1.15 9.31 -9.31
C SER A 104 0.18 10.20 -8.52
N ALA A 105 -0.07 9.88 -7.26
CA ALA A 105 -0.99 10.62 -6.40
C ALA A 105 -0.38 11.88 -5.76
N VAL A 106 0.96 11.97 -5.65
CA VAL A 106 1.65 13.09 -4.98
C VAL A 106 1.25 14.45 -5.56
N ALA A 107 1.17 14.56 -6.89
CA ALA A 107 0.80 15.81 -7.55
C ALA A 107 -0.56 16.34 -7.07
N ASN A 108 -1.54 15.46 -6.90
CA ASN A 108 -2.87 15.81 -6.41
C ASN A 108 -2.87 16.11 -4.90
N ALA A 109 -2.20 15.27 -4.12
CA ALA A 109 -2.13 15.41 -2.65
C ALA A 109 -1.40 16.69 -2.23
N CYS A 110 -0.39 17.11 -3.00
CA CYS A 110 0.46 18.27 -2.74
C CYS A 110 0.12 19.51 -3.59
N ALA A 111 -0.97 19.50 -4.34
CA ALA A 111 -1.28 20.56 -5.32
C ALA A 111 -1.28 21.96 -4.71
N ARG A 112 -1.85 22.13 -3.51
CA ARG A 112 -1.91 23.40 -2.80
C ARG A 112 -0.54 23.89 -2.34
N GLU A 113 0.26 22.98 -1.84
CA GLU A 113 1.61 23.24 -1.36
C GLU A 113 2.55 23.60 -2.51
N ILE A 114 2.45 22.89 -3.63
CA ILE A 114 3.23 23.18 -4.84
C ILE A 114 2.98 24.63 -5.30
N VAL A 115 1.71 25.03 -5.39
CA VAL A 115 1.35 26.41 -5.79
C VAL A 115 1.80 27.44 -4.77
N LYS A 116 1.61 27.16 -3.46
CA LYS A 116 1.84 28.11 -2.39
C LYS A 116 3.31 28.25 -2.00
N LEU A 117 4.04 27.14 -1.94
CA LEU A 117 5.40 27.06 -1.39
C LEU A 117 6.47 26.93 -2.46
N CYS A 118 6.12 26.41 -3.65
CA CYS A 118 7.05 26.08 -4.72
C CYS A 118 6.72 26.84 -6.00
N ALA A 119 6.43 28.14 -5.87
CA ALA A 119 6.10 29.01 -7.00
C ALA A 119 7.15 28.91 -8.12
N GLY A 120 6.67 28.60 -9.35
CA GLY A 120 7.53 28.35 -10.52
C GLY A 120 7.84 26.88 -10.80
N SER A 121 7.42 25.94 -9.93
CA SER A 121 7.62 24.48 -10.10
C SER A 121 6.33 23.72 -10.40
N THR A 122 5.26 24.41 -10.77
CA THR A 122 3.88 23.89 -10.76
C THR A 122 3.61 22.74 -11.74
N ASN A 123 4.44 22.56 -12.76
CA ASN A 123 4.20 21.56 -13.81
C ASN A 123 5.30 20.49 -13.93
N GLU A 124 6.32 20.52 -13.06
CA GLU A 124 7.44 19.59 -13.12
C GLU A 124 7.70 18.92 -11.78
N SER A 125 7.40 17.63 -11.70
CA SER A 125 7.68 16.82 -10.49
C SER A 125 9.17 16.85 -10.12
N SER A 126 10.05 16.95 -11.10
CA SER A 126 11.51 17.05 -10.89
C SER A 126 11.94 18.30 -10.11
N LYS A 127 11.15 19.37 -10.17
CA LYS A 127 11.40 20.62 -9.43
C LYS A 127 10.56 20.74 -8.17
N SER A 128 9.30 20.28 -8.21
CA SER A 128 8.37 20.39 -7.09
C SER A 128 8.74 19.47 -5.93
N ILE A 129 9.20 18.24 -6.19
CA ILE A 129 9.57 17.30 -5.14
C ILE A 129 10.74 17.82 -4.27
N PRO A 130 11.90 18.23 -4.83
CA PRO A 130 12.97 18.82 -4.02
C PRO A 130 12.54 20.05 -3.21
N CYS A 131 11.68 20.90 -3.78
CA CYS A 131 11.12 22.05 -3.06
C CYS A 131 10.28 21.58 -1.85
N LEU A 132 9.35 20.64 -2.05
CA LEU A 132 8.46 20.16 -0.99
C LEU A 132 9.22 19.44 0.13
N THR A 133 10.33 18.75 -0.17
CA THR A 133 11.14 18.08 0.85
C THR A 133 11.85 19.04 1.80
N THR A 134 12.09 20.27 1.36
CA THR A 134 12.79 21.32 2.15
C THR A 134 11.86 22.42 2.65
N ALA A 135 10.63 22.52 2.13
CA ALA A 135 9.68 23.56 2.49
C ALA A 135 9.12 23.37 3.91
N ASN A 136 8.94 24.48 4.63
CA ASN A 136 8.22 24.50 5.89
C ASN A 136 6.71 24.71 5.66
N GLY A 137 5.88 24.04 6.48
CA GLY A 137 4.42 24.22 6.41
C GLY A 137 3.73 23.31 5.40
N VAL A 138 4.39 22.25 4.96
CA VAL A 138 3.79 21.16 4.17
C VAL A 138 2.77 20.42 5.04
N SER A 139 1.56 20.19 4.53
CA SER A 139 0.49 19.50 5.26
C SER A 139 0.82 18.03 5.50
N ARG A 140 0.18 17.43 6.52
CA ARG A 140 0.32 15.99 6.81
C ARG A 140 -0.07 15.13 5.61
N ASN A 141 -1.13 15.51 4.89
CA ASN A 141 -1.59 14.77 3.73
C ASN A 141 -0.53 14.72 2.62
N CYS A 142 0.08 15.87 2.31
CA CYS A 142 1.16 15.94 1.33
C CYS A 142 2.42 15.22 1.82
N THR A 143 2.79 15.38 3.10
CA THR A 143 3.94 14.67 3.70
C THR A 143 3.74 13.16 3.60
N GLN A 144 2.59 12.64 4.00
CA GLN A 144 2.28 11.22 3.92
C GLN A 144 2.35 10.71 2.47
N ALA A 145 1.77 11.45 1.52
CA ALA A 145 1.84 11.07 0.11
C ALA A 145 3.28 10.99 -0.41
N MET A 146 4.16 11.90 0.04
CA MET A 146 5.59 11.87 -0.31
C MET A 146 6.33 10.70 0.33
N ASP A 147 6.00 10.34 1.58
CA ASP A 147 6.57 9.20 2.28
C ASP A 147 6.17 7.89 1.59
N ASP A 148 4.87 7.71 1.27
CA ASP A 148 4.36 6.55 0.55
C ASP A 148 4.99 6.41 -0.85
N ALA A 149 5.26 7.54 -1.51
CA ALA A 149 5.94 7.59 -2.80
C ALA A 149 7.46 7.35 -2.71
N GLY A 150 8.02 7.39 -1.50
CA GLY A 150 9.44 7.21 -1.22
C GLY A 150 10.30 8.40 -1.64
N TYR A 151 9.79 9.59 -1.43
CA TYR A 151 10.53 10.85 -1.66
C TYR A 151 11.14 11.42 -0.37
N ARG A 152 10.85 10.79 0.76
CA ARG A 152 11.39 11.14 2.08
C ARG A 152 11.86 9.90 2.80
#